data_fae134e7b1cdab7dbb833e950383be46
#
_entry.id   fae134e7b1cdab7dbb833e950383be46
#
_cell.length_a   1.000
_cell.length_b   1.000
_cell.length_c   1.000
_cell.angle_alpha   90.00
_cell.angle_beta   90.00
_cell.angle_gamma   90.00
#
_symmetry.space_group_name_H-M   'P 1'
#
loop_
_entity.id
_entity.type
_entity.pdbx_description
1 polymer ?
#
loop_
_entity_poly.entity_id
_entity_poly.type
_entity_poly.pdbx_seq_one_letter_code
_entity_poly.pdbx_strand_id
1 'polypeptide(L)'
;MTIQKAITRIDDLKPNSYEMADKIKWLNNIDWMILNEIINTHEGYEDYEDFEGYDTDTDLTTELLVGTPYDELYINWLEARIDYANGEYGRYNNTALAFNEALKQFRNYYNSTHMPLTARLDYFGTRYAHETPLS
;
A
#
# COMPACT_ATOMS: atom_id res chain seq x y z
N MET A 1 7.83 1.94 8.67
CA MET A 1 8.72 2.84 7.88
C MET A 1 8.10 4.21 7.78
N THR A 2 8.89 5.26 8.02
CA THR A 2 8.40 6.62 7.88
C THR A 2 8.50 7.09 6.43
N ILE A 3 7.82 8.19 6.12
CA ILE A 3 7.92 8.82 4.80
C ILE A 3 9.39 9.14 4.49
N GLN A 4 10.09 9.74 5.45
CA GLN A 4 11.49 10.10 5.26
C GLN A 4 12.38 8.89 4.98
N LYS A 5 12.18 7.80 5.72
CA LYS A 5 12.98 6.60 5.51
C LYS A 5 12.75 5.99 4.13
N ALA A 6 11.50 5.96 3.68
CA ALA A 6 11.19 5.43 2.36
C ALA A 6 11.88 6.23 1.26
N ILE A 7 11.81 7.56 1.35
CA ILE A 7 12.41 8.45 0.35
C ILE A 7 13.92 8.34 0.38
N THR A 8 14.53 8.34 1.56
CA THR A 8 15.98 8.21 1.69
C THR A 8 16.46 6.88 1.10
N ARG A 9 15.76 5.78 1.40
CA ARG A 9 16.16 4.48 0.88
C ARG A 9 16.04 4.40 -0.63
N ILE A 10 14.96 4.94 -1.22
CA ILE A 10 14.84 4.86 -2.67
C ILE A 10 15.88 5.74 -3.36
N ASP A 11 16.21 6.89 -2.79
CA ASP A 11 17.22 7.76 -3.37
C ASP A 11 18.61 7.12 -3.34
N ASP A 12 18.91 6.37 -2.28
CA ASP A 12 20.17 5.64 -2.17
C ASP A 12 20.21 4.44 -3.11
N LEU A 13 19.09 3.74 -3.24
CA LEU A 13 19.01 2.53 -4.04
C LEU A 13 18.99 2.84 -5.54
N LYS A 14 18.27 3.88 -5.91
CA LYS A 14 18.07 4.23 -7.31
C LYS A 14 18.20 5.75 -7.47
N PRO A 15 19.41 6.25 -7.69
CA PRO A 15 19.60 7.69 -7.86
C PRO A 15 18.69 8.27 -8.94
N ASN A 16 18.07 9.38 -8.64
CA ASN A 16 17.08 10.02 -9.51
C ASN A 16 17.04 11.51 -9.22
N SER A 17 16.40 12.27 -10.11
CA SER A 17 16.28 13.71 -9.96
C SER A 17 14.85 14.15 -9.65
N TYR A 18 13.96 13.20 -9.33
CA TYR A 18 12.58 13.56 -8.97
C TYR A 18 12.54 14.23 -7.61
N GLU A 19 11.63 15.18 -7.46
CA GLU A 19 11.55 15.97 -6.25
C GLU A 19 10.83 15.20 -5.14
N MET A 20 11.03 15.66 -3.92
CA MET A 20 10.37 15.07 -2.77
C MET A 20 8.85 15.10 -2.92
N ALA A 21 8.31 16.18 -3.49
CA ALA A 21 6.86 16.29 -3.70
C ALA A 21 6.30 15.16 -4.56
N ASP A 22 7.05 14.76 -5.59
CA ASP A 22 6.62 13.63 -6.44
C ASP A 22 6.58 12.33 -5.66
N LYS A 23 7.61 12.09 -4.86
CA LYS A 23 7.72 10.85 -4.08
C LYS A 23 6.66 10.78 -2.99
N ILE A 24 6.37 11.90 -2.34
CA ILE A 24 5.29 11.96 -1.34
C ILE A 24 3.95 11.66 -2.00
N LYS A 25 3.73 12.20 -3.20
CA LYS A 25 2.50 11.93 -3.94
C LYS A 25 2.37 10.45 -4.26
N TRP A 26 3.45 9.80 -4.68
CA TRP A 26 3.44 8.38 -4.97
C TRP A 26 3.14 7.55 -3.72
N LEU A 27 3.71 7.93 -2.57
CA LEU A 27 3.42 7.26 -1.30
C LEU A 27 1.97 7.49 -0.87
N ASN A 28 1.46 8.69 -1.08
CA ASN A 28 0.06 8.98 -0.80
C ASN A 28 -0.86 8.08 -1.63
N ASN A 29 -0.56 7.93 -2.90
CA ASN A 29 -1.40 7.13 -3.79
C ASN A 29 -1.44 5.67 -3.38
N ILE A 30 -0.29 5.09 -3.02
CA ILE A 30 -0.27 3.68 -2.64
C ILE A 30 -0.98 3.44 -1.30
N ASP A 31 -0.82 4.33 -0.33
CA ASP A 31 -1.48 4.12 0.95
C ASP A 31 -3.00 4.33 0.87
N TRP A 32 -3.46 5.26 0.03
CA TRP A 32 -4.90 5.36 -0.22
C TRP A 32 -5.45 4.09 -0.88
N MET A 33 -4.71 3.51 -1.82
CA MET A 33 -5.13 2.27 -2.46
C MET A 33 -5.16 1.12 -1.45
N ILE A 34 -4.13 1.00 -0.61
CA ILE A 34 -4.07 -0.03 0.42
C ILE A 34 -5.23 0.13 1.40
N LEU A 35 -5.52 1.35 1.82
CA LEU A 35 -6.62 1.61 2.73
C LEU A 35 -7.94 1.19 2.11
N ASN A 36 -8.20 1.63 0.88
CA ASN A 36 -9.49 1.38 0.24
C ASN A 36 -9.69 -0.07 -0.16
N GLU A 37 -8.64 -0.76 -0.61
CA GLU A 37 -8.79 -2.10 -1.19
C GLU A 37 -8.47 -3.23 -0.22
N ILE A 38 -7.72 -2.96 0.83
CA ILE A 38 -7.33 -3.99 1.77
C ILE A 38 -7.86 -3.70 3.17
N ILE A 39 -7.48 -2.58 3.75
CA ILE A 39 -7.80 -2.32 5.17
C ILE A 39 -9.30 -2.13 5.38
N ASN A 40 -9.96 -1.33 4.55
CA ASN A 40 -11.38 -1.02 4.72
C ASN A 40 -12.30 -2.20 4.43
N THR A 41 -11.77 -3.28 3.87
CA THR A 41 -12.56 -4.49 3.59
C THR A 41 -12.44 -5.54 4.71
N HIS A 42 -11.78 -5.20 5.80
CA HIS A 42 -11.53 -6.12 6.92
C HIS A 42 -11.91 -5.47 8.25
N GLU A 43 -12.06 -6.30 9.28
CA GLU A 43 -12.26 -5.78 10.63
C GLU A 43 -11.06 -4.97 11.08
N GLY A 44 -11.30 -3.96 11.92
CA GLY A 44 -10.24 -3.08 12.39
C GLY A 44 -10.07 -1.84 11.53
N TYR A 45 -10.85 -1.67 10.48
CA TYR A 45 -10.74 -0.52 9.60
C TYR A 45 -11.00 0.80 10.35
N GLU A 46 -11.73 0.75 11.45
CA GLU A 46 -12.04 1.94 12.24
C GLU A 46 -10.80 2.62 12.79
N ASP A 47 -9.73 1.86 12.99
CA ASP A 47 -8.47 2.43 13.49
C ASP A 47 -7.82 3.38 12.49
N TYR A 48 -8.28 3.38 11.24
CA TYR A 48 -7.70 4.17 10.17
C TYR A 48 -8.63 5.26 9.66
N GLU A 49 -9.72 5.54 10.36
CA GLU A 49 -10.69 6.55 9.92
C GLU A 49 -10.11 7.96 9.90
N ASP A 50 -9.05 8.19 10.68
CA ASP A 50 -8.39 9.49 10.70
C ASP A 50 -7.39 9.70 9.58
N PHE A 51 -7.21 8.72 8.71
CA PHE A 51 -6.20 8.82 7.67
C PHE A 51 -6.59 9.89 6.64
N GLU A 52 -5.72 10.89 6.48
CA GLU A 52 -5.97 12.01 5.57
C GLU A 52 -4.99 12.05 4.40
N GLY A 53 -4.14 11.04 4.28
CA GLY A 53 -3.15 11.03 3.21
C GLY A 53 -1.92 11.86 3.56
N TYR A 54 -1.09 12.07 2.55
CA TYR A 54 0.18 12.78 2.70
C TYR A 54 0.31 13.87 1.64
N ASP A 55 0.90 14.99 2.02
CA ASP A 55 1.23 16.07 1.10
C ASP A 55 2.57 16.69 1.54
N THR A 56 2.95 17.79 0.90
CA THR A 56 4.24 18.43 1.19
C THR A 56 4.30 19.07 2.57
N ASP A 57 3.15 19.25 3.22
CA ASP A 57 3.09 19.80 4.58
C ASP A 57 3.07 18.70 5.64
N THR A 58 2.93 17.44 5.24
CA THR A 58 2.92 16.32 6.17
C THR A 58 4.29 16.15 6.83
N ASP A 59 4.29 15.90 8.14
CA ASP A 59 5.53 15.63 8.86
C ASP A 59 6.19 14.37 8.29
N LEU A 60 7.45 14.49 7.93
CA LEU A 60 8.19 13.38 7.29
C LEU A 60 8.46 12.22 8.24
N THR A 61 8.28 12.40 9.53
CA THR A 61 8.38 11.30 10.50
C THR A 61 7.08 10.51 10.60
N THR A 62 6.06 10.86 9.82
CA THR A 62 4.80 10.12 9.80
C THR A 62 5.04 8.69 9.32
N GLU A 63 4.47 7.72 10.07
CA GLU A 63 4.56 6.32 9.69
C GLU A 63 3.61 6.01 8.55
N LEU A 64 4.09 5.22 7.60
CA LEU A 64 3.24 4.71 6.52
C LEU A 64 2.34 3.59 7.07
N LEU A 65 1.27 3.28 6.36
CA LEU A 65 0.23 2.36 6.88
C LEU A 65 0.72 0.93 7.10
N VAL A 66 1.61 0.45 6.23
CA VAL A 66 2.08 -0.92 6.29
C VAL A 66 3.35 -0.99 7.12
N GLY A 67 3.37 -1.88 8.12
CA GLY A 67 4.50 -2.04 9.00
C GLY A 67 5.43 -3.19 8.62
N THR A 68 6.50 -3.31 9.39
CA THR A 68 7.48 -4.39 9.23
C THR A 68 6.79 -5.73 9.46
N PRO A 69 7.10 -6.78 8.72
CA PRO A 69 8.15 -6.87 7.69
C PRO A 69 7.66 -6.59 6.26
N TYR A 70 6.46 -6.07 6.10
CA TYR A 70 5.84 -5.91 4.79
C TYR A 70 6.08 -4.53 4.18
N ASP A 71 6.71 -3.62 4.90
CA ASP A 71 6.89 -2.24 4.46
C ASP A 71 7.90 -2.08 3.33
N GLU A 72 8.61 -3.13 2.97
CA GLU A 72 9.48 -3.09 1.79
C GLU A 72 8.69 -2.85 0.50
N LEU A 73 7.40 -3.09 0.52
CA LEU A 73 6.56 -2.81 -0.65
C LEU A 73 6.60 -1.35 -1.08
N TYR A 74 6.87 -0.43 -0.14
CA TYR A 74 7.00 0.98 -0.49
C TYR A 74 8.22 1.25 -1.35
N ILE A 75 9.32 0.56 -1.09
CA ILE A 75 10.53 0.70 -1.88
C ILE A 75 10.30 0.14 -3.29
N ASN A 76 9.65 -1.03 -3.37
CA ASN A 76 9.29 -1.61 -4.67
C ASN A 76 8.37 -0.68 -5.45
N TRP A 77 7.41 -0.05 -4.77
CA TRP A 77 6.48 0.89 -5.41
C TRP A 77 7.20 2.12 -5.95
N LEU A 78 8.06 2.73 -5.13
CA LEU A 78 8.80 3.93 -5.55
C LEU A 78 9.74 3.60 -6.71
N GLU A 79 10.39 2.44 -6.67
CA GLU A 79 11.26 2.02 -7.77
C GLU A 79 10.47 1.89 -9.08
N ALA A 80 9.29 1.27 -9.01
CA ALA A 80 8.44 1.12 -10.18
C ALA A 80 7.99 2.48 -10.70
N ARG A 81 7.64 3.42 -9.82
CA ARG A 81 7.24 4.75 -10.24
C ARG A 81 8.36 5.52 -10.92
N ILE A 82 9.58 5.38 -10.41
CA ILE A 82 10.74 6.03 -11.02
C ILE A 82 10.99 5.45 -12.42
N ASP A 83 10.94 4.13 -12.57
CA ASP A 83 11.15 3.49 -13.87
C ASP A 83 10.10 3.93 -14.87
N TYR A 84 8.84 4.00 -14.44
CA TYR A 84 7.76 4.43 -15.31
C TYR A 84 7.95 5.89 -15.73
N ALA A 85 8.27 6.76 -14.78
CA ALA A 85 8.46 8.19 -15.05
C ALA A 85 9.66 8.43 -15.96
N ASN A 86 10.69 7.58 -15.87
CA ASN A 86 11.85 7.64 -16.74
C ASN A 86 11.58 7.10 -18.15
N GLY A 87 10.42 6.48 -18.38
CA GLY A 87 10.13 5.84 -19.66
C GLY A 87 10.84 4.51 -19.85
N GLU A 88 11.39 3.93 -18.78
CA GLU A 88 12.13 2.67 -18.85
C GLU A 88 11.16 1.51 -18.65
N TYR A 89 10.30 1.29 -19.65
CA TYR A 89 9.18 0.37 -19.49
C TYR A 89 9.59 -1.09 -19.33
N GLY A 90 10.73 -1.49 -19.89
CA GLY A 90 11.26 -2.83 -19.65
C GLY A 90 11.58 -3.06 -18.18
N ARG A 91 12.25 -2.07 -17.56
CA ARG A 91 12.53 -2.15 -16.12
C ARG A 91 11.27 -2.04 -15.30
N TYR A 92 10.36 -1.16 -15.71
CA TYR A 92 9.09 -0.99 -15.03
C TYR A 92 8.33 -2.31 -14.93
N ASN A 93 8.31 -3.11 -16.00
CA ASN A 93 7.63 -4.40 -15.96
C ASN A 93 8.19 -5.29 -14.85
N ASN A 94 9.50 -5.30 -14.66
CA ASN A 94 10.13 -6.10 -13.61
C ASN A 94 9.88 -5.53 -12.21
N THR A 95 10.01 -4.22 -12.04
CA THR A 95 9.79 -3.60 -10.72
C THR A 95 8.33 -3.62 -10.34
N ALA A 96 7.41 -3.52 -11.30
CA ALA A 96 5.99 -3.66 -11.03
C ALA A 96 5.64 -5.07 -10.58
N LEU A 97 6.27 -6.10 -11.16
CA LEU A 97 6.05 -7.47 -10.71
C LEU A 97 6.56 -7.66 -9.28
N ALA A 98 7.71 -7.09 -8.95
CA ALA A 98 8.24 -7.16 -7.59
C ALA A 98 7.28 -6.49 -6.60
N PHE A 99 6.74 -5.32 -6.98
CA PHE A 99 5.77 -4.64 -6.13
C PHE A 99 4.49 -5.48 -5.98
N ASN A 100 3.98 -6.03 -7.06
CA ASN A 100 2.76 -6.84 -7.01
C ASN A 100 2.93 -8.03 -6.09
N GLU A 101 4.10 -8.67 -6.11
CA GLU A 101 4.38 -9.80 -5.22
C GLU A 101 4.44 -9.34 -3.76
N ALA A 102 5.10 -8.21 -3.49
CA ALA A 102 5.19 -7.69 -2.14
C ALA A 102 3.81 -7.28 -1.60
N LEU A 103 2.98 -6.67 -2.44
CA LEU A 103 1.62 -6.30 -2.06
C LEU A 103 0.78 -7.54 -1.77
N LYS A 104 0.95 -8.59 -2.59
CA LYS A 104 0.24 -9.84 -2.39
C LYS A 104 0.60 -10.48 -1.05
N GLN A 105 1.87 -10.42 -0.66
CA GLN A 105 2.30 -10.95 0.64
C GLN A 105 1.64 -10.18 1.78
N PHE A 106 1.58 -8.87 1.68
CA PHE A 106 0.89 -8.07 2.69
C PHE A 106 -0.60 -8.40 2.73
N ARG A 107 -1.24 -8.51 1.56
CA ARG A 107 -2.66 -8.83 1.49
C ARG A 107 -2.95 -10.19 2.12
N ASN A 108 -2.12 -11.18 1.85
CA ASN A 108 -2.27 -12.51 2.44
C ASN A 108 -2.13 -12.47 3.96
N TYR A 109 -1.14 -11.73 4.46
CA TYR A 109 -0.98 -11.53 5.89
C TYR A 109 -2.22 -10.87 6.49
N TYR A 110 -2.71 -9.80 5.86
CA TYR A 110 -3.86 -9.07 6.38
C TYR A 110 -5.11 -9.94 6.39
N ASN A 111 -5.31 -10.74 5.33
CA ASN A 111 -6.42 -11.68 5.27
C ASN A 111 -6.34 -12.72 6.38
N SER A 112 -5.15 -13.15 6.77
CA SER A 112 -4.98 -14.18 7.77
C SER A 112 -5.11 -13.66 9.21
N THR A 113 -4.96 -12.35 9.41
CA THR A 113 -4.97 -11.75 10.75
C THR A 113 -6.20 -10.90 11.02
N HIS A 114 -6.97 -10.56 9.99
CA HIS A 114 -8.18 -9.74 10.12
C HIS A 114 -9.30 -10.39 9.34
N MET A 115 -10.46 -10.53 9.96
CA MET A 115 -11.59 -11.16 9.29
C MET A 115 -12.14 -10.24 8.19
N PRO A 116 -12.24 -10.74 6.95
CA PRO A 116 -12.90 -9.97 5.90
C PRO A 116 -14.35 -9.68 6.27
N LEU A 117 -14.83 -8.50 5.95
CA LEU A 117 -16.19 -8.09 6.28
C LEU A 117 -17.22 -8.99 5.60
N THR A 118 -16.95 -9.40 4.37
CA THR A 118 -17.84 -10.33 3.65
C THR A 118 -17.98 -11.66 4.37
N ALA A 119 -16.86 -12.22 4.82
CA ALA A 119 -16.88 -13.49 5.56
C ALA A 119 -17.65 -13.34 6.87
N ARG A 120 -17.49 -12.19 7.54
CA ARG A 120 -18.20 -11.93 8.78
C ARG A 120 -19.70 -11.84 8.55
N LEU A 121 -20.11 -11.18 7.48
CA LEU A 121 -21.51 -11.10 7.11
C LEU A 121 -22.09 -12.48 6.80
N ASP A 122 -21.36 -13.29 6.04
CA ASP A 122 -21.78 -14.66 5.75
C ASP A 122 -21.97 -15.46 7.03
N TYR A 123 -21.08 -15.29 7.99
CA TYR A 123 -21.13 -16.03 9.24
C TYR A 123 -22.34 -15.62 10.10
N PHE A 124 -22.63 -14.34 10.18
CA PHE A 124 -23.71 -13.85 11.02
C PHE A 124 -25.04 -13.70 10.30
N GLY A 125 -25.04 -13.71 8.94
CA GLY A 125 -26.13 -13.23 8.29
C GLY A 125 -26.79 -14.06 7.57
N THR A 126 -26.73 -14.39 6.76
CA THR A 126 -27.48 -14.78 6.01
C THR A 126 -27.02 -15.78 5.29
N ARG A 127 -26.31 -16.19 5.36
CA ARG A 127 -25.92 -17.21 4.65
C ARG A 127 -26.41 -17.27 3.40
N TYR A 128 -26.44 -16.84 2.99
CA TYR A 128 -26.44 -16.88 2.05
C TYR A 128 -25.87 -16.89 1.11
N ALA A 129 -25.86 -16.81 0.89
CA ALA A 129 -25.34 -16.89 0.28
C ALA A 129 -24.36 -16.88 -0.38
N HIS A 130 -23.81 -16.93 -0.49
CA HIS A 130 -22.87 -17.05 -0.79
C HIS A 130 -22.32 -16.86 -1.51
N GLU A 131 -22.22 -16.55 -1.47
CA GLU A 131 -21.80 -16.29 -1.73
C GLU A 131 -21.58 -15.67 -2.06
N THR A 132 -21.91 -15.24 -2.12
CA THR A 132 -21.93 -14.62 -2.16
C THR A 132 -21.90 -13.90 -2.10
N PRO A 133 -22.01 -13.63 -2.04
CA PRO A 133 -22.08 -12.94 -1.82
C PRO A 133 -22.14 -12.27 -1.84
N LEU A 134 -22.05 -11.78 -1.90
CA LEU A 134 -22.28 -11.35 -1.76
C LEU A 134 -22.43 -11.09 -2.16
N SER A 135 -22.58 -11.11 -2.22
CA SER A 135 -22.92 -11.12 -2.30
C SER A 135 -22.97 -10.92 -2.26
#